data_a4e7bfd6f498f19bb3a16ee573e35d96
#
_entry.id   a4e7bfd6f498f19bb3a16ee573e35d96
#
_cell.length_a   1.000
_cell.length_b   1.000
_cell.length_c   1.000
_cell.angle_alpha   90.00
_cell.angle_beta   90.00
_cell.angle_gamma   90.00
#
_symmetry.space_group_name_H-M   'P 1'
#
loop_
_entity.id
_entity.type
_entity.pdbx_description
1 polymer ?
#
loop_
_entity_poly.entity_id
_entity_poly.type
_entity_poly.pdbx_seq_one_letter_code
_entity_poly.pdbx_strand_id
1 'polypeptide(L)' 'MSILIKDTTPMERIAIVKEALGGEYDEFYDDYVDGKKELSEINSEYSTMYAGTGTDE' A
#
# COMPACT_ATOMS: atom_id res chain seq x y z
N MET A 1 14.22 4.65 7.60
CA MET A 1 13.03 5.48 7.46
C MET A 1 11.78 4.66 7.71
N SER A 2 10.84 5.22 8.44
CA SER A 2 9.63 4.47 8.77
C SER A 2 8.57 4.70 7.72
N ILE A 3 7.79 3.65 7.42
CA ILE A 3 6.65 3.76 6.51
C ILE A 3 5.34 3.60 7.27
N LEU A 4 5.41 3.59 8.61
CA LEU A 4 4.22 3.42 9.42
C LEU A 4 3.37 4.68 9.40
N ILE A 5 2.06 4.50 9.46
CA ILE A 5 1.14 5.64 9.44
C ILE A 5 1.48 6.63 10.55
N LYS A 6 1.77 6.14 11.74
CA LYS A 6 2.02 7.03 12.87
C LYS A 6 3.28 7.88 12.69
N ASP A 7 4.19 7.46 11.81
CA ASP A 7 5.46 8.16 11.61
C ASP A 7 5.49 8.97 10.33
N THR A 8 4.39 9.03 9.60
CA THR A 8 4.36 9.71 8.31
C THR A 8 3.14 10.59 8.20
N THR A 9 3.22 11.59 7.32
CA THR A 9 2.06 12.43 6.99
C THR A 9 1.43 11.90 5.72
N PRO A 10 0.19 12.32 5.41
CA PRO A 10 -0.45 11.88 4.16
C PRO A 10 0.39 12.19 2.92
N MET A 11 1.05 13.35 2.89
CA MET A 11 1.90 13.68 1.75
C MET A 11 3.08 12.73 1.64
N GLU A 12 3.66 12.37 2.77
CA GLU A 12 4.77 11.44 2.77
C GLU A 12 4.32 10.06 2.33
N ARG A 13 3.13 9.67 2.74
CA ARG A 13 2.60 8.37 2.35
C ARG A 13 2.36 8.29 0.85
N ILE A 14 1.88 9.39 0.25
CA ILE A 14 1.71 9.44 -1.20
C ILE A 14 3.06 9.26 -1.89
N ALA A 15 4.09 9.93 -1.39
CA ALA A 15 5.42 9.82 -1.97
C ALA A 15 5.96 8.40 -1.85
N ILE A 16 5.71 7.76 -0.71
CA ILE A 16 6.16 6.39 -0.49
C ILE A 16 5.50 5.46 -1.51
N VAL A 17 4.20 5.61 -1.72
CA VAL A 17 3.48 4.78 -2.67
C VAL A 17 4.00 5.00 -4.08
N LYS A 18 4.20 6.25 -4.47
CA LYS A 18 4.69 6.56 -5.79
C LYS A 18 6.05 5.97 -6.04
N GLU A 19 6.92 6.03 -5.04
CA GLU A 19 8.24 5.47 -5.18
C GLU A 19 8.16 3.96 -5.34
N ALA A 20 7.31 3.31 -4.56
CA ALA A 20 7.15 1.86 -4.63
C ALA A 20 6.58 1.42 -5.96
N LEU A 21 5.77 2.26 -6.60
CA LEU A 21 5.12 1.91 -7.86
C LEU A 21 5.82 2.48 -9.08
N GLY A 22 7.03 2.99 -8.91
CA GLY A 22 7.80 3.47 -10.04
C GLY A 22 7.41 4.85 -10.53
N GLY A 23 6.84 5.67 -9.68
CA GLY A 23 6.52 7.03 -10.02
C GLY A 23 5.05 7.33 -10.22
N GLU A 24 4.21 6.31 -10.08
CA GLU A 24 2.77 6.49 -10.25
C GLU A 24 2.03 6.17 -8.99
N TYR A 25 0.86 6.77 -8.80
CA TYR A 25 0.04 6.51 -7.62
C TYR A 25 -1.16 5.65 -8.03
N ASP A 26 -1.49 4.67 -7.17
CA ASP A 26 -2.63 3.80 -7.40
C ASP A 26 -3.61 3.97 -6.25
N GLU A 27 -4.88 4.19 -6.57
CA GLU A 27 -5.89 4.41 -5.54
C GLU A 27 -6.09 3.17 -4.66
N PHE A 28 -5.55 2.03 -5.03
CA PHE A 28 -5.58 0.85 -4.18
C PHE A 28 -4.93 1.16 -2.82
N TYR A 29 -4.04 2.15 -2.76
CA TYR A 29 -3.35 2.52 -1.54
C TYR A 29 -4.00 3.71 -0.82
N ASP A 30 -5.21 4.10 -1.23
CA ASP A 30 -5.88 5.23 -0.60
C ASP A 30 -6.04 5.03 0.91
N ASP A 31 -6.33 3.81 1.35
CA ASP A 31 -6.51 3.54 2.76
C ASP A 31 -5.23 3.77 3.55
N TYR A 32 -4.10 3.51 2.94
CA TYR A 32 -2.82 3.78 3.59
C TYR A 32 -2.61 5.30 3.72
N VAL A 33 -2.87 6.04 2.66
CA VAL A 33 -2.70 7.50 2.68
C VAL A 33 -3.65 8.13 3.68
N ASP A 34 -4.88 7.61 3.75
CA ASP A 34 -5.88 8.13 4.66
C ASP A 34 -5.64 7.72 6.12
N GLY A 35 -4.70 6.81 6.35
CA GLY A 35 -4.39 6.37 7.70
C GLY A 35 -5.31 5.28 8.23
N LYS A 36 -5.99 4.57 7.34
CA LYS A 36 -6.91 3.52 7.74
C LYS A 36 -6.26 2.15 7.79
N LYS A 37 -5.26 1.90 6.93
CA LYS A 37 -4.56 0.64 6.88
C LYS A 37 -3.09 0.89 6.70
N GLU A 38 -2.26 0.04 7.31
CA GLU A 38 -0.82 0.13 7.10
C GLU A 38 -0.47 -0.41 5.72
N LEU A 39 0.66 0.03 5.20
CA LEU A 39 1.11 -0.41 3.89
C LEU A 39 1.28 -1.92 3.85
N SER A 40 1.76 -2.51 4.92
CA SER A 40 1.93 -3.96 4.97
C SER A 40 0.60 -4.70 4.87
N GLU A 41 -0.46 -4.11 5.42
CA GLU A 41 -1.78 -4.72 5.31
C GLU A 41 -2.29 -4.68 3.88
N ILE A 42 -2.07 -3.57 3.20
CA ILE A 42 -2.52 -3.43 1.82
C ILE A 42 -1.74 -4.37 0.92
N ASN A 43 -0.43 -4.46 1.12
CA ASN A 43 0.40 -5.38 0.34
C ASN A 43 -0.01 -6.82 0.55
N SER A 44 -0.40 -7.16 1.77
CA SER A 44 -0.85 -8.50 2.08
C SER A 44 -2.15 -8.83 1.36
N GLU A 45 -3.07 -7.87 1.33
CA GLU A 45 -4.33 -8.07 0.62
C GLU A 45 -4.11 -8.23 -0.88
N TYR A 46 -3.20 -7.42 -1.43
CA TYR A 46 -2.88 -7.47 -2.84
C TYR A 46 -2.30 -8.84 -3.19
N SER A 47 -1.37 -9.31 -2.40
CA SER A 47 -0.74 -10.60 -2.59
C SER A 47 -1.75 -11.72 -2.51
N THR A 48 -2.64 -11.68 -1.53
CA THR A 48 -3.66 -12.69 -1.36
C THR A 48 -4.60 -12.75 -2.54
N MET A 49 -4.96 -11.59 -3.08
CA MET A 49 -5.83 -11.52 -4.21
C MET A 49 -5.25 -12.26 -5.41
N TYR A 50 -3.99 -12.03 -5.71
CA TYR A 50 -3.34 -12.66 -6.84
C TYR A 50 -3.01 -14.12 -6.58
N ALA A 51 -2.53 -14.42 -5.39
CA ALA A 51 -2.17 -15.78 -5.06
C ALA A 51 -3.41 -16.68 -5.05
N GLY A 52 -4.50 -16.19 -4.53
CA GLY A 52 -5.72 -16.96 -4.48
C GLY A 52 -6.21 -17.29 -5.85
N THR A 53 -6.09 -16.37 -6.77
CA THR A 53 -6.50 -16.62 -8.13
C THR A 53 -5.64 -17.66 -8.77
N GLY A 54 -4.38 -17.63 -8.50
CA GLY A 54 -3.47 -18.55 -9.14
C GLY A 54 -3.54 -19.93 -8.61
N THR A 55 -3.86 -20.11 -7.35
CA THR A 55 -3.83 -21.42 -6.80
C THR A 55 -5.10 -22.15 -6.85
N ASP A 56 -6.11 -21.56 -7.27
CA ASP A 56 -7.29 -22.15 -7.26
C ASP A 56 -7.41 -23.20 -8.08
N GLU A 57 -6.97 -23.73 -8.20
CA GLU A 57 -7.08 -24.74 -8.87
C GLU A 57 -7.24 -25.60 -8.57
#